data_fc03ca776ac183a9f3dc7333ded72bec
#
_entry.id   fc03ca776ac183a9f3dc7333ded72bec
#
_cell.length_a   1.000
_cell.length_b   1.000
_cell.length_c   1.000
_cell.angle_alpha   90.00
_cell.angle_beta   90.00
_cell.angle_gamma   90.00
#
_symmetry.space_group_name_H-M   'P 1'
#
loop_
_entity.id
_entity.type
_entity.pdbx_description
1 polymer ?
#
loop_
_entity_poly.entity_id
_entity_poly.type
_entity_poly.pdbx_seq_one_letter_code
_entity_poly.pdbx_strand_id
1 'polypeptide(L)'
;MLAAATSGAAHASDVDLERENLARIAHEIERLQVMVQEAAQVAPSGQRVRFRYEWLQQDLKLLRDGVVEHADAPRQPRPVPPLRGDYRQ
;
A
#
# COMPACT_ATOMS: atom_id res chain seq x y z
N MET A 1 23.25 6.65 32.31
CA MET A 1 23.22 6.58 31.77
C MET A 1 23.15 6.18 30.75
N LEU A 2 22.86 5.97 30.02
CA LEU A 2 22.77 5.55 29.25
C LEU A 2 22.43 5.49 28.21
N ALA A 3 22.22 5.39 27.68
CA ALA A 3 21.91 5.45 26.90
C ALA A 3 21.89 5.26 25.73
N ALA A 4 21.82 5.14 25.19
CA ALA A 4 21.71 5.18 24.23
C ALA A 4 21.98 4.62 23.18
N ALA A 5 22.12 4.59 22.66
CA ALA A 5 22.48 4.14 21.78
C ALA A 5 22.07 3.28 20.92
N THR A 6 21.91 2.73 20.42
CA THR A 6 21.29 1.84 19.66
C THR A 6 20.95 2.38 18.38
N SER A 7 21.52 3.38 17.93
CA SER A 7 21.09 3.89 16.69
C SER A 7 21.28 2.96 15.56
N GLY A 8 22.31 2.19 15.54
CA GLY A 8 22.51 1.30 14.44
C GLY A 8 21.45 0.25 14.32
N ALA A 9 21.06 -0.27 15.45
CA ALA A 9 20.03 -1.29 15.44
C ALA A 9 18.68 -0.71 15.12
N ALA A 10 18.48 0.53 15.49
CA ALA A 10 17.22 1.16 15.24
C ALA A 10 16.93 1.27 13.77
N HIS A 11 17.98 1.41 12.99
CA HIS A 11 17.80 1.55 11.56
C HIS A 11 17.19 0.30 10.95
N ALA A 12 17.70 -0.86 11.31
CA ALA A 12 17.15 -2.10 10.83
C ALA A 12 15.75 -2.30 11.35
N SER A 13 15.54 -1.90 12.59
CA SER A 13 14.22 -1.99 13.18
C SER A 13 13.21 -1.13 12.46
N ASP A 14 13.64 0.01 11.99
CA ASP A 14 12.74 0.89 11.27
C ASP A 14 12.27 0.27 9.97
N VAL A 15 13.16 -0.44 9.29
CA VAL A 15 12.78 -1.10 8.06
C VAL A 15 11.78 -2.21 8.34
N ASP A 16 12.02 -2.97 9.38
CA ASP A 16 11.11 -4.04 9.73
C ASP A 16 9.78 -3.49 10.18
N LEU A 17 9.80 -2.42 10.91
CA LEU A 17 8.59 -1.81 11.38
C LEU A 17 7.78 -1.25 10.22
N GLU A 18 8.45 -0.66 9.27
CA GLU A 18 7.74 -0.17 8.10
C GLU A 18 7.07 -1.29 7.35
N ARG A 19 7.81 -2.39 7.17
CA ARG A 19 7.24 -3.53 6.47
C ARG A 19 6.01 -4.07 7.19
N GLU A 20 6.10 -4.11 8.51
CA GLU A 20 4.98 -4.56 9.31
C GLU A 20 3.78 -3.63 9.17
N ASN A 21 4.04 -2.35 9.18
CA ASN A 21 2.97 -1.38 9.03
C ASN A 21 2.33 -1.46 7.65
N LEU A 22 3.14 -1.65 6.63
CA LEU A 22 2.60 -1.78 5.29
C LEU A 22 1.75 -3.03 5.15
N ALA A 23 2.18 -4.11 5.78
CA ALA A 23 1.38 -5.33 5.76
C ALA A 23 0.04 -5.10 6.43
N ARG A 24 0.04 -4.35 7.50
CA ARG A 24 -1.20 -4.04 8.19
C ARG A 24 -2.11 -3.17 7.32
N ILE A 25 -1.52 -2.21 6.63
CA ILE A 25 -2.29 -1.37 5.73
C ILE A 25 -2.91 -2.22 4.63
N ALA A 26 -2.14 -3.11 4.04
CA ALA A 26 -2.66 -3.97 2.99
C ALA A 26 -3.82 -4.81 3.52
N HIS A 27 -3.68 -5.31 4.74
CA HIS A 27 -4.74 -6.10 5.33
C HIS A 27 -6.00 -5.28 5.53
N GLU A 28 -5.86 -4.03 5.93
CA GLU A 28 -7.02 -3.17 6.10
C GLU A 28 -7.68 -2.88 4.76
N ILE A 29 -6.89 -2.75 3.72
CA ILE A 29 -7.48 -2.55 2.41
C ILE A 29 -8.29 -3.78 2.01
N GLU A 30 -7.79 -4.97 2.33
CA GLU A 30 -8.54 -6.18 2.05
C GLU A 30 -9.86 -6.21 2.79
N ARG A 31 -9.85 -5.73 4.03
CA ARG A 31 -11.10 -5.65 4.77
C ARG A 31 -12.07 -4.68 4.13
N LEU A 32 -11.54 -3.57 3.63
CA LEU A 32 -12.38 -2.63 2.91
C LEU A 32 -12.96 -3.24 1.65
N GLN A 33 -12.19 -4.07 0.97
CA GLN A 33 -12.70 -4.74 -0.22
C GLN A 33 -13.90 -5.61 0.11
N VAL A 34 -13.86 -6.30 1.24
CA VAL A 34 -14.99 -7.10 1.66
C VAL A 34 -16.18 -6.21 1.97
N MET A 35 -15.94 -5.10 2.66
CA MET A 35 -17.03 -4.20 2.98
C MET A 35 -17.67 -3.62 1.73
N VAL A 36 -16.86 -3.30 0.75
CA VAL A 36 -17.40 -2.77 -0.50
C VAL A 36 -18.24 -3.82 -1.20
N GLN A 37 -17.78 -5.05 -1.17
CA GLN A 37 -18.53 -6.13 -1.79
C GLN A 37 -19.88 -6.31 -1.13
N GLU A 38 -19.90 -6.26 0.18
CA GLU A 38 -21.15 -6.38 0.91
C GLU A 38 -22.08 -5.21 0.62
N ALA A 39 -21.53 -4.02 0.57
CA ALA A 39 -22.32 -2.85 0.27
C ALA A 39 -22.90 -2.92 -1.13
N ALA A 40 -22.12 -3.44 -2.06
CA ALA A 40 -22.61 -3.55 -3.42
C ALA A 40 -23.78 -4.49 -3.54
N GLN A 41 -23.81 -5.52 -2.72
CA GLN A 41 -24.86 -6.50 -2.78
C GLN A 41 -26.20 -5.97 -2.34
N VAL A 42 -26.19 -4.98 -1.47
CA VAL A 42 -27.43 -4.41 -0.99
C VAL A 42 -27.69 -3.01 -1.53
N ALA A 43 -26.92 -2.62 -2.51
CA ALA A 43 -27.08 -1.29 -3.07
C ALA A 43 -28.41 -1.17 -3.77
N PRO A 44 -29.06 -0.01 -3.69
CA PRO A 44 -30.33 0.15 -4.39
C PRO A 44 -30.11 0.10 -5.89
N SER A 45 -31.09 -0.40 -6.57
CA SER A 45 -31.05 -0.43 -8.02
C SER A 45 -32.07 0.55 -8.54
N GLY A 46 -31.94 0.88 -9.82
CA GLY A 46 -32.91 1.78 -10.43
C GLY A 46 -32.71 3.23 -10.13
N GLN A 47 -31.62 3.56 -9.48
CA GLN A 47 -31.33 4.94 -9.15
C GLN A 47 -30.76 5.65 -10.35
N ARG A 48 -31.08 6.95 -10.45
CA ARG A 48 -30.53 7.74 -11.50
C ARG A 48 -29.03 7.85 -11.40
N VAL A 49 -28.54 8.07 -10.19
CA VAL A 49 -27.13 8.16 -9.92
C VAL A 49 -26.76 6.99 -9.05
N ARG A 50 -25.84 6.20 -9.51
CA ARG A 50 -25.44 5.02 -8.78
C ARG A 50 -23.99 5.11 -8.43
N PHE A 51 -23.64 4.65 -7.23
CA PHE A 51 -22.25 4.56 -6.86
C PHE A 51 -21.62 3.39 -7.58
N ARG A 52 -20.45 3.60 -8.13
CA ARG A 52 -19.78 2.57 -8.92
C ARG A 52 -18.89 1.76 -8.02
N TYR A 53 -19.45 0.76 -7.39
CA TYR A 53 -18.70 -0.09 -6.48
C TYR A 53 -17.60 -0.84 -7.19
N GLU A 54 -17.81 -1.21 -8.42
CA GLU A 54 -16.78 -1.94 -9.15
C GLU A 54 -15.55 -1.08 -9.41
N TRP A 55 -15.73 0.22 -9.57
CA TRP A 55 -14.61 1.11 -9.75
C TRP A 55 -13.83 1.23 -8.45
N LEU A 56 -14.54 1.34 -7.35
CA LEU A 56 -13.89 1.41 -6.05
C LEU A 56 -13.13 0.12 -5.76
N GLN A 57 -13.72 -1.02 -6.07
CA GLN A 57 -13.04 -2.29 -5.88
C GLN A 57 -11.75 -2.35 -6.67
N GLN A 58 -11.79 -1.87 -7.89
CA GLN A 58 -10.63 -1.88 -8.73
C GLN A 58 -9.54 -1.00 -8.17
N ASP A 59 -9.91 0.17 -7.70
CA ASP A 59 -8.95 1.08 -7.09
C ASP A 59 -8.34 0.48 -5.84
N LEU A 60 -9.15 -0.15 -5.01
CA LEU A 60 -8.64 -0.77 -3.80
C LEU A 60 -7.66 -1.89 -4.12
N LYS A 61 -7.95 -2.63 -5.17
CA LYS A 61 -7.04 -3.69 -5.58
C LYS A 61 -5.70 -3.12 -5.99
N LEU A 62 -5.72 -2.05 -6.76
CA LEU A 62 -4.48 -1.43 -7.19
C LEU A 62 -3.70 -0.87 -6.02
N LEU A 63 -4.40 -0.27 -5.08
CA LEU A 63 -3.73 0.26 -3.90
C LEU A 63 -3.12 -0.86 -3.07
N ARG A 64 -3.86 -1.93 -2.88
CA ARG A 64 -3.35 -3.04 -2.10
C ARG A 64 -2.13 -3.66 -2.77
N ASP A 65 -2.23 -3.88 -4.07
CA ASP A 65 -1.13 -4.49 -4.80
C ASP A 65 0.12 -3.61 -4.72
N GLY A 66 -0.05 -2.30 -4.80
CA GLY A 66 1.08 -1.41 -4.68
C GLY A 66 1.73 -1.46 -3.32
N VAL A 67 0.93 -1.52 -2.27
CA VAL A 67 1.47 -1.59 -0.93
C VAL A 67 2.21 -2.91 -0.71
N VAL A 68 1.62 -4.01 -1.14
CA VAL A 68 2.23 -5.32 -0.97
C VAL A 68 3.53 -5.41 -1.75
N GLU A 69 3.51 -4.89 -2.95
CA GLU A 69 4.68 -4.92 -3.79
C GLU A 69 5.83 -4.17 -3.15
N HIS A 70 5.54 -3.02 -2.60
CA HIS A 70 6.57 -2.25 -1.94
C HIS A 70 7.08 -2.94 -0.69
N ALA A 71 6.17 -3.52 0.08
CA ALA A 71 6.54 -4.19 1.31
C ALA A 71 7.43 -5.40 1.05
N ASP A 72 7.18 -6.09 -0.05
CA ASP A 72 7.93 -7.28 -0.38
C ASP A 72 9.15 -7.01 -1.23
N ALA A 73 9.35 -5.79 -1.65
CA ALA A 73 10.46 -5.48 -2.52
C ALA A 73 11.78 -5.70 -1.80
N PRO A 74 12.80 -6.10 -2.54
CA PRO A 74 14.11 -6.27 -1.91
C PRO A 74 14.60 -4.95 -1.37
N ARG A 75 15.26 -5.04 -0.26
CA ARG A 75 15.78 -3.86 0.39
C ARG A 75 17.15 -3.50 -0.07
N GLN A 76 17.52 -3.85 -1.24
CA GLN A 76 18.80 -3.46 -1.71
C GLN A 76 18.73 -2.21 -2.48
N PRO A 77 19.79 -1.47 -2.48
CA PRO A 77 19.81 -0.25 -3.25
C PRO A 77 19.66 -0.58 -4.71
N ARG A 78 18.69 0.00 -5.30
CA ARG A 78 18.45 -0.21 -6.64
C ARG A 78 19.24 0.74 -7.41
N PRO A 79 19.90 0.34 -8.41
CA PRO A 79 20.61 1.29 -9.25
C PRO A 79 19.59 2.20 -9.87
N VAL A 80 19.72 3.41 -9.58
CA VAL A 80 18.83 4.36 -10.17
C VAL A 80 19.17 4.46 -11.60
N PRO A 81 18.26 4.21 -12.47
CA PRO A 81 18.58 4.28 -13.88
C PRO A 81 18.97 5.68 -14.21
N PRO A 82 20.06 5.81 -14.87
CA PRO A 82 20.46 7.15 -15.30
C PRO A 82 19.51 7.71 -16.29
N LEU A 83 18.54 6.97 -16.64
CA LEU A 83 17.62 7.46 -17.57
C LEU A 83 16.94 8.69 -17.17
N ARG A 84 16.98 8.92 -15.89
CA ARG A 84 16.35 10.11 -15.46
C ARG A 84 16.90 11.29 -16.09
N GLY A 85 18.15 11.21 -16.42
CA GLY A 85 18.75 12.33 -17.03
C GLY A 85 18.28 12.59 -18.42
N ASP A 86 17.71 11.60 -18.98
CA ASP A 86 17.28 11.73 -20.34
C ASP A 86 16.14 12.63 -20.53
N TYR A 87 15.48 12.96 -19.50
CA TYR A 87 14.37 13.85 -19.64
C TYR A 87 14.76 15.17 -20.21
N ARG A 88 16.01 15.45 -20.12
CA ARG A 88 16.44 16.70 -20.63
C ARG A 88 16.46 16.75 -22.11
N GLN A 89 16.44 15.63 -22.72
CA GLN A 89 16.54 15.66 -24.12
C GLN A 89 15.38 16.18 -24.80
#